data_1f75276e03c60ce2dadaebdfeaab028e
#
_entry.id   1f75276e03c60ce2dadaebdfeaab028e
#
_cell.length_a   1.000
_cell.length_b   1.000
_cell.length_c   1.000
_cell.angle_alpha   90.00
_cell.angle_beta   90.00
_cell.angle_gamma   90.00
#
_symmetry.space_group_name_H-M   'P 1'
#
loop_
_entity.id
_entity.type
_entity.pdbx_description
1 polymer ?
#
loop_
_entity_poly.entity_id
_entity_poly.type
_entity_poly.pdbx_seq_one_letter_code
_entity_poly.pdbx_strand_id
1 'polypeptide(L)'
;LADIEIPLAEVLSSMEIEGVKLDTEALREFGDALQPKIKEIEQDIYKEAGHEFNIGSPKQLSVVLFEELGLPAGKKRKTGYSTDADTLEGLRGRHPIIPLIFDYRTLTKLYNTYVKGLEAAVSPDGRMHTTFKQTETRTGRISSAEPNIQNIPVRTEIGRNFRRFFVAGEGRMLADADYSQIELRVLAHLSGDKAMIKTFCEGGDIHTETAASVLNVPPELITPEQRRSAKAVNFGIVYGIGAFSLAKDINVSVPEA
;
A
#
# COMPACT_ATOMS: atom_id res chain seq x y z
N LEU A 1 29.50 -4.30 10.37
CA LEU A 1 29.66 -2.96 9.76
C LEU A 1 30.57 -3.03 8.53
N ALA A 2 31.82 -3.52 8.67
CA ALA A 2 32.80 -3.56 7.57
C ALA A 2 32.39 -4.46 6.39
N ASP A 3 31.75 -5.59 6.69
CA ASP A 3 31.47 -6.62 5.69
C ASP A 3 30.14 -6.44 4.94
N ILE A 4 29.23 -5.60 5.47
CA ILE A 4 27.88 -5.42 4.88
C ILE A 4 27.59 -3.92 4.69
N GLU A 5 27.58 -3.14 5.76
CA GLU A 5 27.05 -1.78 5.72
C GLU A 5 27.91 -0.80 4.90
N ILE A 6 29.25 -0.88 5.04
CA ILE A 6 30.16 -0.01 4.28
C ILE A 6 30.14 -0.36 2.77
N PRO A 7 30.29 -1.62 2.35
CA PRO A 7 30.13 -1.98 0.94
C PRO A 7 28.75 -1.64 0.37
N LEU A 8 27.69 -1.79 1.16
CA LEU A 8 26.34 -1.43 0.75
C LEU A 8 26.20 0.08 0.48
N ALA A 9 26.86 0.94 1.27
CA ALA A 9 26.82 2.38 1.06
C ALA A 9 27.34 2.80 -0.33
N GLU A 10 28.36 2.14 -0.85
CA GLU A 10 28.87 2.37 -2.21
C GLU A 10 27.84 1.98 -3.28
N VAL A 11 27.17 0.85 -3.08
CA VAL A 11 26.09 0.40 -3.97
C VAL A 11 24.94 1.37 -3.97
N LEU A 12 24.46 1.78 -2.79
CA LEU A 12 23.35 2.74 -2.66
C LEU A 12 23.71 4.09 -3.27
N SER A 13 24.93 4.59 -3.05
CA SER A 13 25.41 5.82 -3.69
C SER A 13 25.39 5.71 -5.22
N SER A 14 25.82 4.58 -5.77
CA SER A 14 25.76 4.33 -7.22
C SER A 14 24.32 4.30 -7.75
N MET A 15 23.40 3.73 -6.99
CA MET A 15 21.97 3.72 -7.33
C MET A 15 21.35 5.12 -7.27
N GLU A 16 21.73 5.94 -6.28
CA GLU A 16 21.29 7.34 -6.17
C GLU A 16 21.78 8.18 -7.35
N ILE A 17 23.05 8.02 -7.73
CA ILE A 17 23.66 8.71 -8.87
C ILE A 17 23.00 8.28 -10.20
N GLU A 18 22.79 6.99 -10.40
CA GLU A 18 22.13 6.47 -11.61
C GLU A 18 20.69 6.94 -11.71
N GLY A 19 19.93 6.93 -10.59
CA GLY A 19 18.52 7.28 -10.55
C GLY A 19 17.63 6.40 -11.43
N VAL A 20 16.36 6.75 -11.55
CA VAL A 20 15.36 6.01 -12.33
C VAL A 20 14.71 6.93 -13.36
N LYS A 21 14.72 6.56 -14.64
CA LYS A 21 14.10 7.34 -15.71
C LYS A 21 12.57 7.30 -15.62
N LEU A 22 11.95 8.47 -15.76
CA LEU A 22 10.50 8.62 -15.77
C LEU A 22 10.03 9.13 -17.14
N ASP A 23 8.98 8.51 -17.66
CA ASP A 23 8.23 9.05 -18.80
C ASP A 23 7.29 10.16 -18.31
N THR A 24 7.80 11.37 -18.30
CA THR A 24 7.09 12.55 -17.78
C THR A 24 5.94 12.97 -18.66
N GLU A 25 5.99 12.71 -19.95
CA GLU A 25 4.91 13.03 -20.89
C GLU A 25 3.70 12.12 -20.64
N ALA A 26 3.91 10.81 -20.63
CA ALA A 26 2.86 9.87 -20.31
C ALA A 26 2.31 10.05 -18.87
N LEU A 27 3.15 10.48 -17.93
CA LEU A 27 2.70 10.80 -16.57
C LEU A 27 1.79 12.04 -16.55
N ARG A 28 2.09 13.09 -17.31
CA ARG A 28 1.24 14.29 -17.44
C ARG A 28 -0.10 13.95 -18.08
N GLU A 29 -0.09 13.24 -19.20
CA GLU A 29 -1.32 12.78 -19.87
C GLU A 29 -2.22 12.00 -18.92
N PHE A 30 -1.64 11.12 -18.11
CA PHE A 30 -2.37 10.41 -17.09
C PHE A 30 -2.95 11.32 -16.02
N GLY A 31 -2.18 12.33 -15.56
CA GLY A 31 -2.62 13.34 -14.61
C GLY A 31 -3.78 14.17 -15.16
N ASP A 32 -3.68 14.60 -16.41
CA ASP A 32 -4.72 15.38 -17.11
C ASP A 32 -6.02 14.57 -17.27
N ALA A 33 -5.92 13.26 -17.48
CA ALA A 33 -7.07 12.36 -17.52
C ALA A 33 -7.72 12.10 -16.14
N LEU A 34 -6.99 12.31 -15.04
CA LEU A 34 -7.53 12.19 -13.68
C LEU A 34 -8.32 13.44 -13.25
N GLN A 35 -7.92 14.62 -13.67
CA GLN A 35 -8.52 15.88 -13.20
C GLN A 35 -10.03 15.98 -13.45
N PRO A 36 -10.57 15.65 -14.65
CA PRO A 36 -12.01 15.66 -14.88
C PRO A 36 -12.77 14.72 -13.93
N LYS A 37 -12.23 13.51 -13.68
CA LYS A 37 -12.82 12.53 -12.78
C LYS A 37 -12.85 13.00 -11.33
N ILE A 38 -11.77 13.66 -10.88
CA ILE A 38 -11.72 14.26 -9.55
C ILE A 38 -12.78 15.35 -9.41
N LYS A 39 -12.93 16.22 -10.42
CA LYS A 39 -13.95 17.28 -10.42
C LYS A 39 -15.38 16.73 -10.44
N GLU A 40 -15.63 15.67 -11.20
CA GLU A 40 -16.94 15.00 -11.24
C GLU A 40 -17.31 14.47 -9.84
N ILE A 41 -16.42 13.72 -9.21
CA ILE A 41 -16.64 13.19 -7.87
C ILE A 41 -16.79 14.32 -6.83
N GLU A 42 -16.03 15.41 -6.97
CA GLU A 42 -16.14 16.59 -6.12
C GLU A 42 -17.54 17.21 -6.20
N GLN A 43 -18.09 17.34 -7.40
CA GLN A 43 -19.45 17.84 -7.61
C GLN A 43 -20.52 16.89 -7.05
N ASP A 44 -20.33 15.58 -7.21
CA ASP A 44 -21.23 14.60 -6.61
C ASP A 44 -21.19 14.64 -5.08
N ILE A 45 -20.02 14.83 -4.46
CA ILE A 45 -19.89 15.04 -3.02
C ILE A 45 -20.62 16.30 -2.57
N TYR A 46 -20.50 17.42 -3.28
CA TYR A 46 -21.21 18.66 -2.96
C TYR A 46 -22.72 18.52 -3.09
N LYS A 47 -23.17 17.78 -4.10
CA LYS A 47 -24.58 17.47 -4.27
C LYS A 47 -25.13 16.65 -3.10
N GLU A 48 -24.41 15.64 -2.65
CA GLU A 48 -24.80 14.82 -1.50
C GLU A 48 -24.73 15.59 -0.17
N ALA A 49 -23.83 16.56 -0.04
CA ALA A 49 -23.70 17.41 1.13
C ALA A 49 -24.69 18.61 1.12
N GLY A 50 -25.21 18.99 -0.06
CA GLY A 50 -26.08 20.17 -0.24
C GLY A 50 -25.34 21.49 -0.39
N HIS A 51 -24.03 21.53 -0.24
CA HIS A 51 -23.19 22.72 -0.40
C HIS A 51 -21.71 22.37 -0.67
N GLU A 52 -20.95 23.37 -1.13
CA GLU A 52 -19.51 23.25 -1.31
C GLU A 52 -18.74 23.38 0.01
N PHE A 53 -17.70 22.59 0.17
CA PHE A 53 -16.79 22.62 1.32
C PHE A 53 -15.42 22.05 0.94
N ASN A 54 -14.40 22.24 1.77
CA ASN A 54 -13.09 21.64 1.52
C ASN A 54 -13.08 20.16 1.94
N ILE A 55 -13.28 19.25 0.98
CA ILE A 55 -13.30 17.80 1.17
C ILE A 55 -11.95 17.29 1.73
N GLY A 56 -10.84 17.93 1.36
CA GLY A 56 -9.51 17.65 1.86
C GLY A 56 -9.28 18.08 3.33
N SER A 57 -10.19 18.86 3.92
CA SER A 57 -10.11 19.28 5.32
C SER A 57 -10.81 18.28 6.23
N PRO A 58 -10.09 17.51 7.08
CA PRO A 58 -10.74 16.58 8.01
C PRO A 58 -11.76 17.26 8.94
N LYS A 59 -11.52 18.53 9.28
CA LYS A 59 -12.42 19.31 10.14
C LYS A 59 -13.74 19.62 9.44
N GLN A 60 -13.71 20.12 8.19
CA GLN A 60 -14.94 20.43 7.46
C GLN A 60 -15.69 19.15 7.10
N LEU A 61 -14.99 18.14 6.63
CA LEU A 61 -15.59 16.83 6.35
C LEU A 61 -16.25 16.22 7.59
N SER A 62 -15.65 16.37 8.76
CA SER A 62 -16.23 15.90 10.03
C SER A 62 -17.56 16.60 10.35
N VAL A 63 -17.67 17.91 10.12
CA VAL A 63 -18.91 18.68 10.31
C VAL A 63 -19.98 18.17 9.36
N VAL A 64 -19.67 18.08 8.06
CA VAL A 64 -20.62 17.61 7.04
C VAL A 64 -21.15 16.20 7.39
N LEU A 65 -20.26 15.25 7.68
CA LEU A 65 -20.68 13.87 7.91
C LEU A 65 -21.47 13.68 9.20
N PHE A 66 -21.02 14.28 10.30
CA PHE A 66 -21.52 13.93 11.63
C PHE A 66 -22.49 14.96 12.22
N GLU A 67 -22.41 16.24 11.83
CA GLU A 67 -23.27 17.30 12.35
C GLU A 67 -24.39 17.66 11.37
N GLU A 68 -24.12 17.70 10.05
CA GLU A 68 -25.12 18.07 9.05
C GLU A 68 -25.88 16.85 8.50
N LEU A 69 -25.19 15.80 8.10
CA LEU A 69 -25.81 14.56 7.61
C LEU A 69 -26.20 13.59 8.71
N GLY A 70 -25.83 13.86 9.99
CA GLY A 70 -26.24 13.08 11.15
C GLY A 70 -25.75 11.62 11.15
N LEU A 71 -24.65 11.31 10.47
CA LEU A 71 -24.11 9.96 10.45
C LEU A 71 -23.58 9.55 11.83
N PRO A 72 -23.60 8.23 12.17
CA PRO A 72 -23.11 7.76 13.45
C PRO A 72 -21.64 8.11 13.63
N ALA A 73 -21.32 8.88 14.64
CA ALA A 73 -19.97 9.32 14.95
C ALA A 73 -19.34 8.46 16.04
N GLY A 74 -18.05 8.19 15.92
CA GLY A 74 -17.24 7.62 17.00
C GLY A 74 -16.99 8.63 18.13
N LYS A 75 -16.00 8.35 18.99
CA LYS A 75 -15.62 9.27 20.07
C LYS A 75 -15.10 10.61 19.52
N LYS A 76 -15.66 11.71 20.00
CA LYS A 76 -15.19 13.07 19.67
C LYS A 76 -13.81 13.28 20.28
N ARG A 77 -12.84 13.67 19.45
CA ARG A 77 -11.48 14.08 19.85
C ARG A 77 -11.42 15.60 20.02
N LYS A 78 -10.32 16.13 20.55
CA LYS A 78 -10.13 17.60 20.69
C LYS A 78 -10.28 18.37 19.38
N THR A 79 -9.97 17.73 18.25
CA THR A 79 -10.00 18.33 16.89
C THR A 79 -11.27 18.00 16.08
N GLY A 80 -12.29 17.38 16.71
CA GLY A 80 -13.51 16.90 16.05
C GLY A 80 -13.59 15.37 15.98
N TYR A 81 -14.52 14.85 15.21
CA TYR A 81 -14.61 13.40 14.96
C TYR A 81 -13.57 12.96 13.92
N SER A 82 -13.06 11.75 14.07
CA SER A 82 -12.14 11.18 13.08
C SER A 82 -12.87 10.93 11.76
N THR A 83 -12.19 11.24 10.66
CA THR A 83 -12.59 10.90 9.29
C THR A 83 -11.55 10.00 8.63
N ASP A 84 -10.82 9.21 9.43
CA ASP A 84 -9.86 8.22 8.92
C ASP A 84 -10.56 7.09 8.15
N ALA A 85 -9.76 6.30 7.45
CA ALA A 85 -10.28 5.23 6.60
C ALA A 85 -11.12 4.22 7.39
N ASP A 86 -10.71 3.90 8.62
CA ASP A 86 -11.43 2.95 9.48
C ASP A 86 -12.80 3.47 9.92
N THR A 87 -12.88 4.75 10.27
CA THR A 87 -14.15 5.41 10.62
C THR A 87 -15.08 5.44 9.42
N LEU A 88 -14.57 5.83 8.23
CA LEU A 88 -15.39 5.87 7.02
C LEU A 88 -15.82 4.47 6.56
N GLU A 89 -14.95 3.44 6.72
CA GLU A 89 -15.30 2.06 6.40
C GLU A 89 -16.48 1.56 7.25
N GLY A 90 -16.52 1.93 8.54
CA GLY A 90 -17.67 1.65 9.41
C GLY A 90 -18.98 2.33 8.99
N LEU A 91 -18.90 3.33 8.10
CA LEU A 91 -20.05 4.06 7.55
C LEU A 91 -20.47 3.57 6.16
N ARG A 92 -19.79 2.57 5.56
CA ARG A 92 -20.18 2.02 4.26
C ARG A 92 -21.65 1.58 4.26
N GLY A 93 -22.35 1.94 3.19
CA GLY A 93 -23.78 1.65 3.04
C GLY A 93 -24.72 2.53 3.88
N ARG A 94 -24.20 3.47 4.68
CA ARG A 94 -25.02 4.38 5.46
C ARG A 94 -25.45 5.64 4.69
N HIS A 95 -24.60 6.10 3.78
CA HIS A 95 -24.87 7.28 2.95
C HIS A 95 -24.09 7.21 1.63
N PRO A 96 -24.66 7.68 0.48
CA PRO A 96 -24.00 7.69 -0.82
C PRO A 96 -22.70 8.48 -0.86
N ILE A 97 -22.53 9.49 -0.01
CA ILE A 97 -21.33 10.32 0.08
C ILE A 97 -20.06 9.50 0.47
N ILE A 98 -20.24 8.40 1.22
CA ILE A 98 -19.09 7.65 1.77
C ILE A 98 -18.21 7.02 0.68
N PRO A 99 -18.73 6.25 -0.29
CA PRO A 99 -17.91 5.74 -1.38
C PRO A 99 -17.28 6.86 -2.21
N LEU A 100 -17.99 7.96 -2.45
CA LEU A 100 -17.45 9.11 -3.18
C LEU A 100 -16.23 9.73 -2.48
N ILE A 101 -16.24 9.82 -1.14
CA ILE A 101 -15.08 10.32 -0.37
C ILE A 101 -13.88 9.37 -0.51
N PHE A 102 -14.08 8.05 -0.53
CA PHE A 102 -13.00 7.10 -0.77
C PHE A 102 -12.38 7.27 -2.15
N ASP A 103 -13.22 7.39 -3.19
CA ASP A 103 -12.78 7.58 -4.56
C ASP A 103 -12.07 8.94 -4.73
N TYR A 104 -12.63 10.01 -4.20
CA TYR A 104 -12.01 11.34 -4.18
C TYR A 104 -10.62 11.31 -3.54
N ARG A 105 -10.49 10.72 -2.34
CA ARG A 105 -9.22 10.61 -1.64
C ARG A 105 -8.19 9.78 -2.42
N THR A 106 -8.64 8.70 -3.02
CA THR A 106 -7.77 7.82 -3.82
C THR A 106 -7.23 8.56 -5.03
N LEU A 107 -8.11 9.19 -5.82
CA LEU A 107 -7.70 9.90 -7.04
C LEU A 107 -6.90 11.17 -6.73
N THR A 108 -7.28 11.92 -5.70
CA THR A 108 -6.56 13.12 -5.28
C THR A 108 -5.17 12.79 -4.76
N LYS A 109 -5.01 11.70 -4.00
CA LYS A 109 -3.69 11.21 -3.57
C LYS A 109 -2.84 10.78 -4.77
N LEU A 110 -3.42 10.04 -5.72
CA LEU A 110 -2.73 9.67 -6.95
C LEU A 110 -2.22 10.91 -7.69
N TYR A 111 -3.07 11.87 -7.89
CA TYR A 111 -2.73 13.09 -8.62
C TYR A 111 -1.67 13.94 -7.87
N ASN A 112 -1.92 14.29 -6.61
CA ASN A 112 -1.04 15.20 -5.88
C ASN A 112 0.28 14.55 -5.45
N THR A 113 0.23 13.32 -4.93
CA THR A 113 1.42 12.67 -4.37
C THR A 113 2.26 12.01 -5.46
N TYR A 114 1.60 11.33 -6.41
CA TYR A 114 2.34 10.54 -7.39
C TYR A 114 2.52 11.28 -8.72
N VAL A 115 1.49 11.89 -9.31
CA VAL A 115 1.70 12.61 -10.56
C VAL A 115 2.54 13.86 -10.33
N LYS A 116 2.03 14.82 -9.55
CA LYS A 116 2.73 16.08 -9.29
C LYS A 116 4.02 15.91 -8.50
N GLY A 117 4.00 15.02 -7.49
CA GLY A 117 5.15 14.79 -6.64
C GLY A 117 6.32 14.17 -7.39
N LEU A 118 6.07 13.18 -8.26
CA LEU A 118 7.13 12.58 -9.07
C LEU A 118 7.59 13.49 -10.20
N GLU A 119 6.67 14.19 -10.86
CA GLU A 119 7.03 15.17 -11.88
C GLU A 119 7.98 16.26 -11.33
N ALA A 120 7.69 16.77 -10.13
CA ALA A 120 8.53 17.75 -9.46
C ALA A 120 9.90 17.23 -9.01
N ALA A 121 10.02 15.91 -8.86
CA ALA A 121 11.25 15.24 -8.43
C ALA A 121 12.17 14.82 -9.58
N VAL A 122 11.73 15.02 -10.83
CA VAL A 122 12.57 14.70 -12.00
C VAL A 122 13.63 15.78 -12.18
N SER A 123 14.87 15.33 -12.23
CA SER A 123 16.04 16.18 -12.50
C SER A 123 16.17 16.51 -14.00
N PRO A 124 17.02 17.50 -14.38
CA PRO A 124 17.18 17.90 -15.78
C PRO A 124 17.62 16.81 -16.73
N ASP A 125 18.19 15.70 -16.22
CA ASP A 125 18.57 14.50 -16.99
C ASP A 125 17.38 13.56 -17.29
N GLY A 126 16.17 13.91 -16.85
CA GLY A 126 14.95 13.11 -17.01
C GLY A 126 14.84 11.94 -16.03
N ARG A 127 15.65 11.93 -14.97
CA ARG A 127 15.69 10.85 -13.98
C ARG A 127 15.30 11.38 -12.60
N MET A 128 14.81 10.49 -11.77
CA MET A 128 14.59 10.74 -10.35
C MET A 128 15.71 10.13 -9.55
N HIS A 129 16.27 10.90 -8.64
CA HIS A 129 17.33 10.51 -7.73
C HIS A 129 16.77 10.52 -6.31
N THR A 130 16.44 9.34 -5.81
CA THR A 130 16.00 9.19 -4.41
C THR A 130 17.21 9.14 -3.49
N THR A 131 17.03 9.46 -2.24
CA THR A 131 18.04 9.22 -1.19
C THR A 131 17.68 7.96 -0.42
N PHE A 132 18.60 6.99 -0.35
CA PHE A 132 18.43 5.79 0.45
C PHE A 132 18.90 5.99 1.89
N LYS A 133 18.02 5.68 2.85
CA LYS A 133 18.28 5.80 4.28
C LYS A 133 18.65 4.43 4.87
N GLN A 134 19.92 4.19 5.03
CA GLN A 134 20.45 2.90 5.46
C GLN A 134 20.27 2.64 6.97
N THR A 135 20.20 3.68 7.79
CA THR A 135 20.26 3.58 9.25
C THR A 135 18.95 3.90 9.97
N GLU A 136 17.87 4.21 9.26
CA GLU A 136 16.63 4.69 9.89
C GLU A 136 15.72 3.57 10.39
N THR A 137 15.78 2.37 9.79
CA THR A 137 14.90 1.28 10.17
C THR A 137 15.54 0.38 11.22
N ARG A 138 14.74 -0.06 12.19
CA ARG A 138 15.20 -1.01 13.23
C ARG A 138 15.40 -2.44 12.71
N THR A 139 14.84 -2.73 11.57
CA THR A 139 14.80 -4.09 10.98
C THR A 139 15.93 -4.36 9.99
N GLY A 140 16.80 -3.35 9.72
CA GLY A 140 17.81 -3.43 8.66
C GLY A 140 17.26 -3.23 7.24
N ARG A 141 15.96 -2.94 7.08
CA ARG A 141 15.42 -2.52 5.78
C ARG A 141 15.94 -1.13 5.44
N ILE A 142 16.05 -0.84 4.15
CA ILE A 142 16.41 0.48 3.63
C ILE A 142 15.12 1.21 3.32
N SER A 143 15.01 2.46 3.72
CA SER A 143 13.95 3.37 3.30
C SER A 143 14.44 4.34 2.23
N SER A 144 13.53 4.88 1.42
CA SER A 144 13.84 5.92 0.43
C SER A 144 13.11 7.21 0.74
N ALA A 145 13.75 8.34 0.46
CA ALA A 145 13.22 9.68 0.70
C ALA A 145 13.59 10.63 -0.45
N GLU A 146 12.80 11.64 -0.66
CA GLU A 146 13.05 12.78 -1.54
C GLU A 146 13.40 12.44 -3.00
N PRO A 147 12.52 11.71 -3.72
CA PRO A 147 11.20 11.24 -3.37
C PRO A 147 11.18 9.83 -2.77
N ASN A 148 10.14 9.51 -1.99
CA ASN A 148 9.94 8.13 -1.54
C ASN A 148 9.36 7.28 -2.68
N ILE A 149 10.20 6.51 -3.35
CA ILE A 149 9.83 5.64 -4.48
C ILE A 149 9.34 4.25 -4.04
N GLN A 150 9.46 3.90 -2.77
CA GLN A 150 8.98 2.61 -2.23
C GLN A 150 7.47 2.58 -2.00
N ASN A 151 6.81 3.75 -1.93
CA ASN A 151 5.38 3.86 -1.68
C ASN A 151 4.52 3.94 -2.95
N ILE A 152 5.07 3.61 -4.10
CA ILE A 152 4.31 3.58 -5.36
C ILE A 152 3.18 2.54 -5.24
N PRO A 153 1.92 2.90 -5.53
CA PRO A 153 0.79 2.01 -5.36
C PRO A 153 0.92 0.77 -6.24
N VAL A 154 0.61 -0.41 -5.69
CA VAL A 154 0.66 -1.68 -6.44
C VAL A 154 -0.60 -2.52 -6.29
N ARG A 155 -1.46 -2.22 -5.31
CA ARG A 155 -2.62 -3.04 -4.99
C ARG A 155 -3.84 -2.74 -5.85
N THR A 156 -4.04 -1.47 -6.23
CA THR A 156 -5.15 -1.05 -7.10
C THR A 156 -4.76 -1.18 -8.57
N GLU A 157 -5.73 -1.35 -9.44
CA GLU A 157 -5.51 -1.38 -10.90
C GLU A 157 -4.83 -0.10 -11.40
N ILE A 158 -5.32 1.05 -10.94
CA ILE A 158 -4.75 2.36 -11.25
C ILE A 158 -3.30 2.45 -10.77
N GLY A 159 -3.02 1.96 -9.55
CA GLY A 159 -1.67 1.94 -8.98
C GLY A 159 -0.71 1.03 -9.75
N ARG A 160 -1.18 -0.14 -10.21
CA ARG A 160 -0.39 -1.03 -11.08
C ARG A 160 -0.02 -0.36 -12.40
N ASN A 161 -0.97 0.36 -13.01
CA ASN A 161 -0.73 1.11 -14.23
C ASN A 161 0.30 2.24 -14.05
N PHE A 162 0.50 2.70 -12.81
CA PHE A 162 1.46 3.75 -12.51
C PHE A 162 2.92 3.33 -12.74
N ARG A 163 3.24 2.05 -12.56
CA ARG A 163 4.60 1.52 -12.77
C ARG A 163 5.08 1.63 -14.22
N ARG A 164 4.19 1.73 -15.20
CA ARG A 164 4.53 1.88 -16.61
C ARG A 164 5.28 3.18 -16.94
N PHE A 165 5.18 4.19 -16.07
CA PHE A 165 5.89 5.45 -16.25
C PHE A 165 7.38 5.37 -15.90
N PHE A 166 7.79 4.31 -15.20
CA PHE A 166 9.20 4.01 -14.95
C PHE A 166 9.74 3.25 -16.17
N VAL A 167 10.65 3.86 -16.90
CA VAL A 167 11.14 3.34 -18.16
C VAL A 167 12.65 3.10 -18.13
N ALA A 168 13.11 2.17 -18.95
CA ALA A 168 14.54 1.97 -19.13
C ALA A 168 15.16 3.13 -19.91
N GLY A 169 16.44 3.41 -19.68
CA GLY A 169 17.23 4.27 -20.53
C GLY A 169 17.39 3.68 -21.93
N GLU A 170 17.84 4.49 -22.89
CA GLU A 170 18.10 4.04 -24.25
C GLU A 170 19.13 2.88 -24.27
N GLY A 171 18.82 1.83 -25.01
CA GLY A 171 19.64 0.62 -25.08
C GLY A 171 19.67 -0.23 -23.82
N ARG A 172 18.81 0.05 -22.82
CA ARG A 172 18.72 -0.67 -21.55
C ARG A 172 17.35 -1.33 -21.39
N MET A 173 17.23 -2.26 -20.44
CA MET A 173 15.97 -2.83 -19.99
C MET A 173 15.89 -2.80 -18.48
N LEU A 174 14.66 -2.72 -17.96
CA LEU A 174 14.38 -2.91 -16.54
C LEU A 174 14.37 -4.42 -16.25
N ALA A 175 15.10 -4.82 -15.20
CA ALA A 175 15.05 -6.17 -14.66
C ALA A 175 14.41 -6.08 -13.26
N ASP A 176 13.43 -6.94 -13.01
CA ASP A 176 12.78 -7.10 -11.70
C ASP A 176 13.15 -8.49 -11.17
N ALA A 177 13.79 -8.53 -10.01
CA ALA A 177 14.15 -9.76 -9.33
C ALA A 177 13.82 -9.65 -7.86
N ASP A 178 13.00 -10.58 -7.36
CA ASP A 178 12.56 -10.63 -5.97
C ASP A 178 12.80 -12.01 -5.35
N TYR A 179 13.20 -12.03 -4.09
CA TYR A 179 13.33 -13.26 -3.35
C TYR A 179 11.96 -13.81 -2.95
N SER A 180 11.60 -14.97 -3.46
CA SER A 180 10.34 -15.63 -3.11
C SER A 180 10.26 -15.93 -1.62
N GLN A 181 9.41 -15.19 -0.90
CA GLN A 181 9.07 -15.43 0.52
C GLN A 181 10.28 -15.53 1.45
N ILE A 182 11.30 -14.69 1.26
CA ILE A 182 12.58 -14.80 1.97
C ILE A 182 12.43 -14.78 3.49
N GLU A 183 11.53 -13.94 4.03
CA GLU A 183 11.31 -13.82 5.48
C GLU A 183 10.77 -15.13 6.08
N LEU A 184 9.85 -15.80 5.38
CA LEU A 184 9.33 -17.10 5.83
C LEU A 184 10.35 -18.23 5.66
N ARG A 185 11.24 -18.15 4.66
CA ARG A 185 12.35 -19.11 4.51
C ARG A 185 13.37 -18.96 5.63
N VAL A 186 13.70 -17.73 5.99
CA VAL A 186 14.56 -17.45 7.15
C VAL A 186 13.90 -17.90 8.44
N LEU A 187 12.60 -17.67 8.61
CA LEU A 187 11.86 -18.17 9.77
C LEU A 187 11.89 -19.69 9.85
N ALA A 188 11.63 -20.40 8.75
CA ALA A 188 11.71 -21.87 8.69
C ALA A 188 13.09 -22.38 9.10
N HIS A 189 14.15 -21.74 8.62
CA HIS A 189 15.54 -22.08 8.97
C HIS A 189 15.82 -21.86 10.45
N LEU A 190 15.46 -20.69 11.01
CA LEU A 190 15.76 -20.35 12.39
C LEU A 190 14.91 -21.12 13.39
N SER A 191 13.64 -21.41 13.07
CA SER A 191 12.75 -22.21 13.93
C SER A 191 13.02 -23.70 13.87
N GLY A 192 13.64 -24.18 12.79
CA GLY A 192 13.78 -25.61 12.52
C GLY A 192 12.44 -26.31 12.24
N ASP A 193 11.38 -25.56 11.91
CA ASP A 193 10.06 -26.12 11.62
C ASP A 193 10.10 -27.05 10.40
N LYS A 194 9.87 -28.35 10.66
CA LYS A 194 10.00 -29.40 9.64
C LYS A 194 8.98 -29.27 8.52
N ALA A 195 7.77 -28.81 8.83
CA ALA A 195 6.72 -28.64 7.83
C ALA A 195 7.05 -27.48 6.89
N MET A 196 7.44 -26.33 7.43
CA MET A 196 7.88 -25.21 6.62
C MET A 196 9.10 -25.55 5.76
N ILE A 197 10.12 -26.18 6.35
CA ILE A 197 11.34 -26.59 5.63
C ILE A 197 10.99 -27.55 4.49
N LYS A 198 10.17 -28.56 4.75
CA LYS A 198 9.72 -29.52 3.72
C LYS A 198 9.01 -28.80 2.58
N THR A 199 8.01 -27.95 2.89
CA THR A 199 7.27 -27.18 1.89
C THR A 199 8.20 -26.37 0.98
N PHE A 200 9.16 -25.66 1.56
CA PHE A 200 10.10 -24.86 0.77
C PHE A 200 11.10 -25.69 -0.06
N CYS A 201 11.55 -26.81 0.46
CA CYS A 201 12.46 -27.72 -0.27
C CYS A 201 11.76 -28.42 -1.44
N GLU A 202 10.48 -28.72 -1.30
CA GLU A 202 9.66 -29.36 -2.33
C GLU A 202 9.07 -28.34 -3.34
N GLY A 203 9.34 -27.05 -3.17
CA GLY A 203 8.81 -26.00 -4.04
C GLY A 203 7.32 -25.70 -3.83
N GLY A 204 6.78 -26.12 -2.68
CA GLY A 204 5.38 -25.92 -2.31
C GLY A 204 5.06 -24.47 -1.95
N ASP A 205 3.78 -24.14 -1.91
CA ASP A 205 3.27 -22.85 -1.48
C ASP A 205 2.89 -22.87 -0.01
N ILE A 206 3.70 -22.27 0.84
CA ILE A 206 3.51 -22.25 2.30
C ILE A 206 2.15 -21.70 2.73
N HIS A 207 1.56 -20.77 1.98
CA HIS A 207 0.25 -20.20 2.31
C HIS A 207 -0.88 -21.20 2.02
N THR A 208 -0.76 -21.97 0.95
CA THR A 208 -1.68 -23.06 0.63
C THR A 208 -1.56 -24.18 1.67
N GLU A 209 -0.33 -24.58 2.03
CA GLU A 209 -0.09 -25.60 3.04
C GLU A 209 -0.62 -25.17 4.42
N THR A 210 -0.44 -23.91 4.81
CA THR A 210 -1.01 -23.38 6.05
C THR A 210 -2.54 -23.42 6.02
N ALA A 211 -3.17 -22.98 4.92
CA ALA A 211 -4.62 -23.05 4.79
C ALA A 211 -5.15 -24.47 4.86
N ALA A 212 -4.49 -25.40 4.17
CA ALA A 212 -4.82 -26.83 4.16
C ALA A 212 -4.75 -27.44 5.57
N SER A 213 -3.68 -27.12 6.30
CA SER A 213 -3.49 -27.57 7.68
C SER A 213 -4.54 -27.00 8.64
N VAL A 214 -4.82 -25.69 8.57
CA VAL A 214 -5.79 -25.01 9.45
C VAL A 214 -7.21 -25.50 9.20
N LEU A 215 -7.58 -25.66 7.92
CA LEU A 215 -8.93 -26.08 7.52
C LEU A 215 -9.10 -27.61 7.49
N ASN A 216 -8.01 -28.35 7.66
CA ASN A 216 -7.98 -29.80 7.58
C ASN A 216 -8.55 -30.34 6.25
N VAL A 217 -8.12 -29.76 5.15
CA VAL A 217 -8.48 -30.15 3.77
C VAL A 217 -7.23 -30.32 2.91
N PRO A 218 -7.28 -31.13 1.84
CA PRO A 218 -6.17 -31.24 0.90
C PRO A 218 -5.78 -29.89 0.25
N PRO A 219 -4.48 -29.65 0.00
CA PRO A 219 -4.02 -28.39 -0.60
C PRO A 219 -4.69 -28.03 -1.93
N GLU A 220 -5.06 -29.05 -2.71
CA GLU A 220 -5.72 -28.88 -4.03
C GLU A 220 -7.13 -28.29 -3.94
N LEU A 221 -7.75 -28.37 -2.77
CA LEU A 221 -9.09 -27.84 -2.50
C LEU A 221 -9.08 -26.42 -1.91
N ILE A 222 -7.91 -25.85 -1.66
CA ILE A 222 -7.78 -24.51 -1.12
C ILE A 222 -8.14 -23.45 -2.16
N THR A 223 -9.12 -22.63 -1.83
CA THR A 223 -9.55 -21.52 -2.68
C THR A 223 -8.54 -20.36 -2.62
N PRO A 224 -8.51 -19.48 -3.64
CA PRO A 224 -7.67 -18.28 -3.61
C PRO A 224 -7.94 -17.36 -2.41
N GLU A 225 -9.17 -17.34 -1.90
CA GLU A 225 -9.55 -16.55 -0.73
C GLU A 225 -8.99 -17.16 0.57
N GLN A 226 -9.14 -18.47 0.75
CA GLN A 226 -8.55 -19.20 1.89
C GLN A 226 -7.03 -19.07 1.92
N ARG A 227 -6.37 -19.20 0.75
CA ARG A 227 -4.94 -18.96 0.62
C ARG A 227 -4.56 -17.51 1.01
N ARG A 228 -5.37 -16.51 0.64
CA ARG A 228 -5.16 -15.10 1.02
C ARG A 228 -5.26 -14.91 2.53
N SER A 229 -6.25 -15.53 3.16
CA SER A 229 -6.42 -15.51 4.63
C SER A 229 -5.22 -16.15 5.33
N ALA A 230 -4.78 -17.32 4.87
CA ALA A 230 -3.58 -17.98 5.40
C ALA A 230 -2.31 -17.14 5.20
N LYS A 231 -2.20 -16.41 4.10
CA LYS A 231 -1.11 -15.45 3.89
C LYS A 231 -1.12 -14.36 4.96
N ALA A 232 -2.28 -13.80 5.30
CA ALA A 232 -2.40 -12.80 6.37
C ALA A 232 -2.03 -13.40 7.74
N VAL A 233 -2.42 -14.65 8.02
CA VAL A 233 -2.04 -15.36 9.24
C VAL A 233 -0.52 -15.57 9.31
N ASN A 234 0.10 -16.10 8.27
CA ASN A 234 1.54 -16.38 8.25
C ASN A 234 2.37 -15.11 8.47
N PHE A 235 2.06 -14.02 7.77
CA PHE A 235 2.72 -12.75 8.00
C PHE A 235 2.37 -12.13 9.35
N GLY A 236 1.11 -12.29 9.77
CA GLY A 236 0.65 -11.85 11.08
C GLY A 236 1.47 -12.45 12.21
N ILE A 237 1.74 -13.74 12.17
CA ILE A 237 2.59 -14.44 13.16
C ILE A 237 4.01 -13.85 13.17
N VAL A 238 4.60 -13.66 11.99
CA VAL A 238 5.96 -13.12 11.85
C VAL A 238 6.08 -11.70 12.44
N TYR A 239 5.05 -10.88 12.24
CA TYR A 239 5.03 -9.49 12.70
C TYR A 239 4.34 -9.29 14.05
N GLY A 240 3.93 -10.36 14.72
CA GLY A 240 3.31 -10.31 16.05
C GLY A 240 1.92 -9.68 16.06
N ILE A 241 1.10 -9.97 15.04
CA ILE A 241 -0.28 -9.48 14.97
C ILE A 241 -1.14 -10.03 16.12
N GLY A 242 -1.95 -9.19 16.74
CA GLY A 242 -2.95 -9.64 17.72
C GLY A 242 -4.25 -10.09 17.07
N ALA A 243 -5.04 -10.91 17.77
CA ALA A 243 -6.30 -11.46 17.28
C ALA A 243 -7.27 -10.39 16.74
N PHE A 244 -7.32 -9.19 17.35
CA PHE A 244 -8.17 -8.09 16.88
C PHE A 244 -7.81 -7.60 15.48
N SER A 245 -6.52 -7.43 15.20
CA SER A 245 -6.05 -7.00 13.86
C SER A 245 -6.20 -8.13 12.85
N LEU A 246 -5.90 -9.37 13.25
CA LEU A 246 -6.09 -10.54 12.39
C LEU A 246 -7.56 -10.72 11.99
N ALA A 247 -8.48 -10.62 12.94
CA ALA A 247 -9.92 -10.70 12.69
C ALA A 247 -10.37 -9.72 11.59
N LYS A 248 -9.86 -8.50 11.65
CA LYS A 248 -10.12 -7.45 10.64
C LYS A 248 -9.53 -7.80 9.28
N ASP A 249 -8.30 -8.31 9.25
CA ASP A 249 -7.57 -8.61 8.01
C ASP A 249 -8.18 -9.77 7.23
N ILE A 250 -8.72 -10.78 7.93
CA ILE A 250 -9.32 -11.97 7.31
C ILE A 250 -10.86 -11.97 7.38
N ASN A 251 -11.45 -10.86 7.88
CA ASN A 251 -12.90 -10.64 7.96
C ASN A 251 -13.66 -11.73 8.73
N VAL A 252 -13.18 -12.07 9.92
CA VAL A 252 -13.80 -13.01 10.86
C VAL A 252 -14.02 -12.36 12.22
N SER A 253 -14.69 -13.05 13.13
CA SER A 253 -14.84 -12.57 14.52
C SER A 253 -13.51 -12.68 15.29
N VAL A 254 -13.33 -11.82 16.32
CA VAL A 254 -12.13 -11.85 17.17
C VAL A 254 -11.93 -13.20 17.88
N PRO A 255 -12.99 -13.86 18.38
CA PRO A 255 -12.86 -15.22 18.93
C PRO A 255 -12.41 -16.28 17.92
N GLU A 256 -12.77 -16.11 16.65
CA GLU A 256 -12.37 -17.02 15.57
C GLU A 256 -10.92 -16.78 15.14
N ALA A 257 -10.45 -15.54 15.10
CA ALA A 257 -9.08 -15.16 14.80
C ALA A 257 -8.10 -15.59 15.92
#